data_d90d209c5bdcfa40ed2444f85aa3468a
#
_entry.id   d90d209c5bdcfa40ed2444f85aa3468a
#
_cell.length_a   1.000
_cell.length_b   1.000
_cell.length_c   1.000
_cell.angle_alpha   90.00
_cell.angle_beta   90.00
_cell.angle_gamma   90.00
#
_symmetry.space_group_name_H-M   'P 1'
#
loop_
_entity.id
_entity.type
_entity.pdbx_description
1 polymer ?
#
loop_
_entity_poly.entity_id
_entity_poly.type
_entity_poly.pdbx_seq_one_letter_code
_entity_poly.pdbx_strand_id
1 'polypeptide(L)'
;MKTTILLVEDSKIQRMANERILHKAGYMVLNAGDGEEALQVARNGKPDIILLDLLLPKLGGREVMQALKQNPLTAQIPILFFSGLPQTNEGRLKDEGAAGYFEKSRLFLEDEVGQQELIRLIEKIVQKSRNEKELGVQTASRGATAGNPR
;
A
#
# COMPACT_ATOMS: atom_id res chain seq x y z
N MET A 1 9.55 -1.13 15.32
CA MET A 1 9.56 -2.11 14.22
C MET A 1 9.66 -1.42 12.88
N LYS A 2 10.51 -1.93 12.02
CA LYS A 2 10.61 -1.39 10.67
C LYS A 2 9.33 -1.65 9.88
N THR A 3 8.88 -0.61 9.20
CA THR A 3 7.76 -0.73 8.27
C THR A 3 8.22 -1.41 6.99
N THR A 4 7.48 -2.40 6.55
CA THR A 4 7.75 -3.12 5.31
C THR A 4 6.79 -2.66 4.22
N ILE A 5 7.35 -2.25 3.08
CA ILE A 5 6.60 -1.77 1.92
C ILE A 5 6.71 -2.78 0.80
N LEU A 6 5.59 -3.14 0.19
CA LEU A 6 5.60 -3.85 -1.08
C LEU A 6 5.50 -2.82 -2.20
N LEU A 7 6.53 -2.74 -3.04
CA LEU A 7 6.57 -1.85 -4.19
C LEU A 7 6.26 -2.65 -5.44
N VAL A 8 5.15 -2.32 -6.09
CA VAL A 8 4.70 -2.99 -7.32
C VAL A 8 4.92 -2.08 -8.51
N GLU A 9 5.92 -2.38 -9.31
CA GLU A 9 6.35 -1.57 -10.43
C GLU A 9 6.96 -2.47 -11.50
N ASP A 10 6.47 -2.39 -12.73
CA ASP A 10 6.95 -3.23 -13.82
C ASP A 10 8.27 -2.74 -14.45
N SER A 11 8.56 -1.44 -14.37
CA SER A 11 9.82 -0.91 -14.86
C SER A 11 10.93 -1.17 -13.84
N LYS A 12 11.92 -1.96 -14.23
CA LYS A 12 13.04 -2.27 -13.36
C LYS A 12 13.81 -1.01 -12.94
N ILE A 13 13.99 -0.07 -13.87
CA ILE A 13 14.71 1.18 -13.59
C ILE A 13 13.94 2.01 -12.56
N GLN A 14 12.64 2.20 -12.75
CA GLN A 14 11.81 2.95 -11.82
C GLN A 14 11.73 2.24 -10.47
N ARG A 15 11.60 0.92 -10.48
CA ARG A 15 11.55 0.14 -9.25
C ARG A 15 12.82 0.33 -8.42
N MET A 16 13.99 0.24 -9.04
CA MET A 16 15.26 0.44 -8.36
C MET A 16 15.40 1.86 -7.81
N ALA A 17 15.01 2.86 -8.58
CA ALA A 17 15.08 4.25 -8.14
C ALA A 17 14.17 4.51 -6.95
N ASN A 18 12.95 4.02 -6.99
CA ASN A 18 11.97 4.21 -5.93
C ASN A 18 12.34 3.39 -4.69
N GLU A 19 12.85 2.18 -4.87
CA GLU A 19 13.36 1.37 -3.77
C GLU A 19 14.46 2.10 -3.00
N ARG A 20 15.36 2.77 -3.72
CA ARG A 20 16.44 3.54 -3.09
C ARG A 20 15.90 4.64 -2.18
N ILE A 21 14.89 5.37 -2.66
CA ILE A 21 14.25 6.43 -1.87
C ILE A 21 13.65 5.85 -0.58
N LEU A 22 12.96 4.73 -0.70
CA LEU A 22 12.31 4.09 0.44
C LEU A 22 13.32 3.50 1.43
N HIS A 23 14.37 2.87 0.96
CA HIS A 23 15.45 2.36 1.82
C HIS A 23 16.13 3.49 2.58
N LYS A 24 16.41 4.59 1.90
CA LYS A 24 17.03 5.76 2.52
C LYS A 24 16.17 6.31 3.65
N ALA A 25 14.85 6.18 3.53
CA ALA A 25 13.91 6.60 4.57
C ALA A 25 13.79 5.59 5.73
N GLY A 26 14.47 4.46 5.65
CA GLY A 26 14.48 3.46 6.72
C GLY A 26 13.50 2.32 6.57
N TYR A 27 12.83 2.21 5.42
CA TYR A 27 11.85 1.15 5.20
C TYR A 27 12.51 -0.14 4.68
N MET A 28 11.90 -1.27 5.02
CA MET A 28 12.17 -2.52 4.33
C MET A 28 11.29 -2.57 3.08
N VAL A 29 11.87 -3.00 1.95
CA VAL A 29 11.13 -3.01 0.68
C VAL A 29 11.11 -4.41 0.10
N LEU A 30 9.90 -4.89 -0.19
CA LEU A 30 9.65 -6.06 -1.01
C LEU A 30 9.27 -5.57 -2.40
N ASN A 31 9.63 -6.30 -3.43
CA ASN A 31 9.39 -5.90 -4.82
C ASN A 31 8.51 -6.90 -5.55
N ALA A 32 7.68 -6.39 -6.45
CA ALA A 32 6.95 -7.20 -7.42
C ALA A 32 6.95 -6.47 -8.75
N GLY A 33 7.15 -7.21 -9.82
CA GLY A 33 7.22 -6.64 -11.18
C GLY A 33 5.92 -6.71 -11.96
N ASP A 34 4.92 -7.42 -11.44
CA ASP A 34 3.60 -7.53 -12.07
C ASP A 34 2.54 -7.84 -11.02
N GLY A 35 1.27 -7.86 -11.46
CA GLY A 35 0.16 -8.04 -10.54
C GLY A 35 0.10 -9.42 -9.89
N GLU A 36 0.43 -10.47 -10.63
CA GLU A 36 0.40 -11.83 -10.07
C GLU A 36 1.47 -11.99 -8.99
N GLU A 37 2.67 -11.50 -9.27
CA GLU A 37 3.75 -11.51 -8.30
C GLU A 37 3.37 -10.68 -7.06
N ALA A 38 2.70 -9.53 -7.28
CA ALA A 38 2.25 -8.68 -6.18
C ALA A 38 1.31 -9.42 -5.22
N LEU A 39 0.37 -10.18 -5.77
CA LEU A 39 -0.55 -10.98 -4.95
C LEU A 39 0.19 -12.01 -4.12
N GLN A 40 1.14 -12.68 -4.72
CA GLN A 40 1.94 -13.71 -4.06
C GLN A 40 2.83 -13.10 -2.97
N VAL A 41 3.54 -12.03 -3.27
CA VAL A 41 4.43 -11.37 -2.30
C VAL A 41 3.64 -10.75 -1.15
N ALA A 42 2.47 -10.15 -1.44
CA ALA A 42 1.63 -9.59 -0.39
C ALA A 42 1.16 -10.66 0.59
N ARG A 43 0.73 -11.81 0.07
CA ARG A 43 0.26 -12.91 0.89
C ARG A 43 1.36 -13.51 1.76
N ASN A 44 2.54 -13.70 1.20
CA ASN A 44 3.66 -14.35 1.88
C ASN A 44 4.47 -13.39 2.75
N GLY A 45 4.67 -12.17 2.28
CA GLY A 45 5.51 -11.17 2.94
C GLY A 45 4.80 -10.29 3.96
N LYS A 46 3.49 -10.26 3.91
CA LYS A 46 2.65 -9.49 4.84
C LYS A 46 3.16 -8.05 5.05
N PRO A 47 3.27 -7.26 3.96
CA PRO A 47 3.75 -5.88 4.10
C PRO A 47 2.78 -5.01 4.90
N ASP A 48 3.29 -3.92 5.44
CA ASP A 48 2.47 -2.95 6.16
C ASP A 48 1.69 -2.02 5.23
N ILE A 49 2.18 -1.86 4.01
CA ILE A 49 1.54 -1.03 2.98
C ILE A 49 2.00 -1.52 1.61
N ILE A 50 1.15 -1.35 0.62
CA ILE A 50 1.46 -1.67 -0.77
C ILE A 50 1.44 -0.39 -1.60
N LEU A 51 2.56 -0.07 -2.25
CA LEU A 51 2.65 0.99 -3.25
C LEU A 51 2.41 0.33 -4.61
N LEU A 52 1.32 0.68 -5.26
CA LEU A 52 0.80 -0.07 -6.40
C LEU A 52 0.61 0.86 -7.60
N ASP A 53 1.26 0.55 -8.72
CA ASP A 53 1.04 1.28 -9.95
C ASP A 53 -0.32 0.88 -10.57
N LEU A 54 -1.03 1.87 -11.11
CA LEU A 54 -2.27 1.61 -11.83
C LEU A 54 -2.03 0.90 -13.15
N LEU A 55 -0.95 1.26 -13.83
CA LEU A 55 -0.62 0.71 -15.14
C LEU A 55 0.38 -0.44 -14.98
N LEU A 56 -0.14 -1.65 -14.94
CA LEU A 56 0.66 -2.86 -14.89
C LEU A 56 0.31 -3.74 -16.08
N PRO A 57 1.27 -4.51 -16.62
CA PRO A 57 0.98 -5.47 -17.68
C PRO A 57 0.12 -6.62 -17.13
N LYS A 58 -0.64 -7.26 -17.99
CA LYS A 58 -1.47 -8.43 -17.68
C LYS A 58 -2.63 -8.11 -16.73
N LEU A 59 -2.33 -7.85 -15.46
CA LEU A 59 -3.33 -7.55 -14.43
C LEU A 59 -3.12 -6.13 -13.96
N GLY A 60 -4.07 -5.23 -14.24
CA GLY A 60 -3.97 -3.82 -13.89
C GLY A 60 -4.04 -3.57 -12.38
N GLY A 61 -3.58 -2.38 -11.95
CA GLY A 61 -3.52 -2.05 -10.53
C GLY A 61 -4.85 -2.13 -9.79
N ARG A 62 -5.94 -1.68 -10.42
CA ARG A 62 -7.27 -1.77 -9.80
C ARG A 62 -7.70 -3.21 -9.60
N GLU A 63 -7.40 -4.07 -10.56
CA GLU A 63 -7.72 -5.50 -10.49
C GLU A 63 -6.90 -6.19 -9.39
N VAL A 64 -5.62 -5.80 -9.25
CA VAL A 64 -4.77 -6.28 -8.16
C VAL A 64 -5.37 -5.87 -6.81
N MET A 65 -5.78 -4.61 -6.68
CA MET A 65 -6.42 -4.14 -5.45
C MET A 65 -7.68 -4.93 -5.12
N GLN A 66 -8.53 -5.16 -6.10
CA GLN A 66 -9.75 -5.93 -5.91
C GLN A 66 -9.44 -7.35 -5.41
N ALA A 67 -8.44 -8.00 -6.02
CA ALA A 67 -8.02 -9.34 -5.61
C ALA A 67 -7.47 -9.36 -4.19
N LEU A 68 -6.66 -8.35 -3.83
CA LEU A 68 -6.13 -8.23 -2.47
C LEU A 68 -7.25 -8.04 -1.43
N LYS A 69 -8.25 -7.25 -1.76
CA LYS A 69 -9.39 -6.99 -0.86
C LYS A 69 -10.29 -8.21 -0.67
N GLN A 70 -10.31 -9.12 -1.63
CA GLN A 70 -11.12 -10.33 -1.56
C GLN A 70 -10.44 -11.45 -0.76
N ASN A 71 -9.16 -11.37 -0.52
CA ASN A 71 -8.42 -12.38 0.22
C ASN A 71 -8.27 -11.95 1.70
N PRO A 72 -8.79 -12.74 2.66
CA PRO A 72 -8.68 -12.40 4.09
C PRO A 72 -7.25 -12.17 4.58
N LEU A 73 -6.26 -12.80 3.94
CA LEU A 73 -4.86 -12.66 4.32
C LEU A 73 -4.28 -11.30 3.95
N THR A 74 -4.86 -10.61 2.97
CA THR A 74 -4.34 -9.36 2.44
C THR A 74 -5.34 -8.21 2.48
N ALA A 75 -6.60 -8.47 2.80
CA ALA A 75 -7.67 -7.48 2.74
C ALA A 75 -7.43 -6.24 3.59
N GLN A 76 -6.70 -6.39 4.70
CA GLN A 76 -6.44 -5.29 5.64
C GLN A 76 -5.18 -4.49 5.33
N ILE A 77 -4.37 -4.93 4.36
CA ILE A 77 -3.17 -4.20 3.98
C ILE A 77 -3.57 -2.95 3.21
N PRO A 78 -3.20 -1.75 3.68
CA PRO A 78 -3.55 -0.53 2.96
C PRO A 78 -2.81 -0.43 1.64
N ILE A 79 -3.49 0.13 0.64
CA ILE A 79 -2.96 0.26 -0.71
C ILE A 79 -2.85 1.75 -1.05
N LEU A 80 -1.64 2.19 -1.34
CA LEU A 80 -1.37 3.52 -1.85
C LEU A 80 -1.05 3.38 -3.34
N PHE A 81 -1.92 3.94 -4.18
CA PHE A 81 -1.60 3.98 -5.60
C PHE A 81 -0.44 4.94 -5.83
N PHE A 82 0.53 4.47 -6.58
CA PHE A 82 1.77 5.18 -6.86
C PHE A 82 2.00 5.12 -8.37
N SER A 83 1.54 6.13 -9.09
CA SER A 83 1.42 6.06 -10.54
C SER A 83 1.81 7.35 -11.23
N GLY A 84 2.22 7.22 -12.51
CA GLY A 84 2.50 8.36 -13.37
C GLY A 84 1.24 9.06 -13.89
N LEU A 85 0.06 8.46 -13.66
CA LEU A 85 -1.19 9.06 -14.09
C LEU A 85 -1.63 10.18 -13.14
N PRO A 86 -2.37 11.19 -13.64
CA PRO A 86 -2.90 12.26 -12.78
C PRO A 86 -3.88 11.74 -11.72
N GLN A 87 -3.98 12.47 -10.60
CA GLN A 87 -4.85 12.11 -9.47
C GLN A 87 -6.33 12.37 -9.69
N THR A 88 -6.78 12.47 -10.94
CA THR A 88 -8.17 12.79 -11.25
C THR A 88 -9.17 11.76 -10.75
N ASN A 89 -8.74 10.52 -10.56
CA ASN A 89 -9.60 9.41 -10.12
C ASN A 89 -9.39 9.02 -8.65
N GLU A 90 -8.73 9.86 -7.86
CA GLU A 90 -8.41 9.53 -6.48
C GLU A 90 -9.65 9.20 -5.64
N GLY A 91 -10.70 10.02 -5.74
CA GLY A 91 -11.93 9.77 -4.98
C GLY A 91 -12.57 8.44 -5.32
N ARG A 92 -12.63 8.10 -6.60
CA ARG A 92 -13.18 6.82 -7.06
C ARG A 92 -12.36 5.64 -6.56
N LEU A 93 -11.02 5.76 -6.59
CA LEU A 93 -10.14 4.70 -6.10
C LEU A 93 -10.28 4.52 -4.59
N LYS A 94 -10.44 5.61 -3.85
CA LYS A 94 -10.70 5.53 -2.40
C LYS A 94 -12.02 4.84 -2.11
N ASP A 95 -13.06 5.13 -2.89
CA ASP A 95 -14.36 4.46 -2.75
C ASP A 95 -14.23 2.95 -3.02
N GLU A 96 -13.32 2.55 -3.89
CA GLU A 96 -13.06 1.14 -4.19
C GLU A 96 -12.14 0.46 -3.18
N GLY A 97 -11.58 1.20 -2.23
CA GLY A 97 -10.78 0.65 -1.16
C GLY A 97 -9.33 1.12 -1.05
N ALA A 98 -8.89 2.04 -1.92
CA ALA A 98 -7.54 2.58 -1.84
C ALA A 98 -7.38 3.50 -0.63
N ALA A 99 -6.22 3.45 0.01
CA ALA A 99 -5.89 4.34 1.13
C ALA A 99 -5.44 5.71 0.66
N GLY A 100 -4.94 5.84 -0.55
CA GLY A 100 -4.51 7.11 -1.10
C GLY A 100 -3.93 6.99 -2.50
N TYR A 101 -3.44 8.11 -3.00
CA TYR A 101 -2.87 8.22 -4.34
C TYR A 101 -1.69 9.19 -4.31
N PHE A 102 -0.59 8.83 -4.97
CA PHE A 102 0.57 9.69 -5.11
C PHE A 102 1.05 9.67 -6.56
N GLU A 103 1.18 10.84 -7.17
CA GLU A 103 1.69 10.95 -8.54
C GLU A 103 3.21 10.83 -8.55
N LYS A 104 3.74 9.91 -9.35
CA LYS A 104 5.19 9.71 -9.49
C LYS A 104 5.91 10.96 -9.96
N SER A 105 5.23 11.82 -10.73
CA SER A 105 5.83 13.06 -11.23
C SER A 105 6.36 13.97 -10.12
N ARG A 106 5.84 13.83 -8.91
CA ARG A 106 6.31 14.59 -7.74
C ARG A 106 7.70 14.19 -7.28
N LEU A 107 8.18 13.03 -7.73
CA LEU A 107 9.52 12.54 -7.39
C LEU A 107 10.57 12.86 -8.43
N PHE A 108 10.17 13.49 -9.53
CA PHE A 108 11.12 13.86 -10.58
C PHE A 108 12.05 14.99 -10.10
N LEU A 109 13.27 15.02 -10.66
CA LEU A 109 14.27 16.05 -10.44
C LEU A 109 14.88 16.07 -9.04
N GLU A 110 14.99 14.91 -8.40
CA GLU A 110 15.58 14.80 -7.07
C GLU A 110 14.96 15.76 -6.05
N ASP A 111 13.67 15.99 -6.21
CA ASP A 111 12.94 16.91 -5.34
C ASP A 111 12.72 16.28 -3.97
N GLU A 112 13.49 16.76 -2.99
CA GLU A 112 13.37 16.30 -1.61
C GLU A 112 11.98 16.57 -1.05
N VAL A 113 11.31 17.64 -1.50
CA VAL A 113 9.97 17.97 -1.03
C VAL A 113 8.98 16.86 -1.43
N GLY A 114 9.04 16.42 -2.70
CA GLY A 114 8.19 15.33 -3.17
C GLY A 114 8.46 14.03 -2.43
N GLN A 115 9.74 13.71 -2.18
CA GLN A 115 10.11 12.53 -1.42
C GLN A 115 9.58 12.58 0.00
N GLN A 116 9.69 13.73 0.67
CA GLN A 116 9.17 13.91 2.02
C GLN A 116 7.64 13.82 2.07
N GLU A 117 6.96 14.34 1.05
CA GLU A 117 5.50 14.21 0.95
C GLU A 117 5.09 12.74 0.86
N LEU A 118 5.80 11.96 0.05
CA LEU A 118 5.54 10.53 -0.08
C LEU A 118 5.73 9.83 1.27
N ILE A 119 6.83 10.09 1.95
CA ILE A 119 7.14 9.48 3.23
C ILE A 119 6.09 9.83 4.28
N ARG A 120 5.67 11.08 4.36
CA ARG A 120 4.61 11.50 5.29
C ARG A 120 3.30 10.80 5.00
N LEU A 121 2.96 10.65 3.73
CA LEU A 121 1.73 9.96 3.33
C LEU A 121 1.80 8.49 3.72
N ILE A 122 2.93 7.82 3.49
CA ILE A 122 3.13 6.43 3.89
C ILE A 122 2.97 6.29 5.41
N GLU A 123 3.63 7.15 6.18
CA GLU A 123 3.55 7.12 7.65
C GLU A 123 2.12 7.30 8.14
N LYS A 124 1.40 8.26 7.57
CA LYS A 124 0.02 8.54 7.92
C LYS A 124 -0.88 7.32 7.65
N ILE A 125 -0.73 6.71 6.48
CA ILE A 125 -1.53 5.55 6.10
C ILE A 125 -1.22 4.35 7.00
N VAL A 126 0.06 4.07 7.23
CA VAL A 126 0.48 2.95 8.08
C VAL A 126 0.00 3.15 9.51
N GLN A 127 0.14 4.35 10.06
CA GLN A 127 -0.30 4.64 11.43
C GLN A 127 -1.81 4.47 11.58
N LYS A 128 -2.57 4.97 10.62
CA LYS A 128 -4.02 4.81 10.62
C LYS A 128 -4.40 3.33 10.56
N SER A 129 -3.74 2.56 9.72
CA SER A 129 -3.98 1.12 9.60
C SER A 129 -3.69 0.39 10.90
N ARG A 130 -2.60 0.72 11.58
CA ARG A 130 -2.25 0.13 12.87
C ARG A 130 -3.28 0.47 13.95
N ASN A 131 -3.72 1.72 13.99
CA ASN A 131 -4.73 2.15 14.94
C ASN A 131 -6.05 1.42 14.73
N GLU A 132 -6.46 1.24 13.48
CA GLU A 132 -7.68 0.50 13.15
C GLU A 132 -7.59 -0.96 13.55
N LYS A 133 -6.44 -1.60 13.38
CA LYS A 133 -6.22 -2.99 13.80
C LYS A 133 -6.31 -3.13 15.31
N GLU A 134 -5.67 -2.23 16.06
CA GLU A 134 -5.73 -2.25 17.51
C GLU A 134 -7.16 -2.04 18.01
N LEU A 135 -7.87 -1.09 17.43
CA LEU A 135 -9.26 -0.81 17.77
C LEU A 135 -10.16 -1.99 17.44
N GLY A 136 -9.95 -2.62 16.29
CA GLY A 136 -10.70 -3.80 15.88
C GLY A 136 -10.49 -4.97 16.80
N VAL A 137 -9.26 -5.21 17.24
CA VAL A 137 -8.94 -6.28 18.20
C VAL A 137 -9.61 -6.00 19.55
N GLN A 138 -9.56 -4.76 20.05
CA GLN A 138 -10.21 -4.39 21.30
C GLN A 138 -11.73 -4.54 21.21
N THR A 139 -12.31 -4.11 20.11
CA THR A 139 -13.76 -4.22 19.88
C THR A 139 -14.18 -5.69 19.79
N ALA A 140 -13.41 -6.51 19.07
CA ALA A 140 -13.69 -7.93 18.97
C ALA A 140 -13.59 -8.63 20.31
N SER A 141 -12.58 -8.30 21.11
CA SER A 141 -12.42 -8.84 22.46
C SER A 141 -13.57 -8.46 23.37
N ARG A 142 -14.00 -7.21 23.35
CA ARG A 142 -15.16 -6.75 24.12
C ARG A 142 -16.44 -7.42 23.67
N GLY A 143 -16.62 -7.55 22.37
CA GLY A 143 -17.76 -8.23 21.80
C GLY A 143 -17.86 -9.68 22.23
N ALA A 144 -16.75 -10.38 22.22
CA ALA A 144 -16.69 -11.76 22.67
C ALA A 144 -17.04 -11.90 24.15
N THR A 145 -16.61 -10.95 24.98
CA THR A 145 -16.91 -10.94 26.39
C THR A 145 -18.37 -10.59 26.69
N ALA A 146 -18.89 -9.62 25.95
CA ALA A 146 -20.24 -9.12 26.17
C ALA A 146 -21.33 -9.98 25.51
N GLY A 147 -21.00 -10.71 24.49
CA GLY A 147 -21.95 -11.46 23.68
C GLY A 147 -22.37 -12.79 24.25
N ASN A 148 -22.08 -13.07 25.48
CA ASN A 148 -22.16 -14.41 25.91
C ASN A 148 -23.17 -14.82 26.94
N PRO A 149 -24.08 -14.06 27.42
CA PRO A 149 -25.03 -14.56 28.39
C PRO A 149 -26.27 -15.15 27.76
N ARG A 150 -26.16 -15.83 26.75
CA ARG A 150 -27.33 -16.50 26.20
C ARG A 150 -27.13 -17.99 26.10
#